data_be29fa92b78ab382c300bc9d819f1d27
#
_entry.id   be29fa92b78ab382c300bc9d819f1d27
#
_cell.length_a   1.000
_cell.length_b   1.000
_cell.length_c   1.000
_cell.angle_alpha   90.00
_cell.angle_beta   90.00
_cell.angle_gamma   90.00
#
_symmetry.space_group_name_H-M   'P 1'
#
loop_
_entity.id
_entity.type
_entity.pdbx_description
1 polymer ?
#
loop_
_entity_poly.entity_id
_entity_poly.type
_entity_poly.pdbx_seq_one_letter_code
_entity_poly.pdbx_strand_id
1 'polypeptide(L)'
;MSPNPSAARKVGILLLVALAVGMAAIFLVGERRNLFSRKHDYYIRLDSVSGLQPGSNVQLDGVGVGSIAAIDLSEDMQQNQIGIRVRIEARYAARIREDSMARIRTLGLLGDKYIEISSGSPKFPEIQEGGDIGTAPTTDVDR
;
A
#
# COMPACT_ATOMS: atom_id res chain seq x y z
N MET A 1 -10.50 47.86 -31.48
CA MET A 1 -9.38 46.92 -31.50
C MET A 1 -9.90 45.61 -32.06
N SER A 2 -9.64 45.32 -33.31
CA SER A 2 -9.98 44.02 -33.89
C SER A 2 -8.91 43.00 -33.48
N PRO A 3 -9.28 41.87 -32.89
CA PRO A 3 -8.30 40.85 -32.55
C PRO A 3 -7.71 40.29 -33.84
N ASN A 4 -6.37 40.34 -33.94
CA ASN A 4 -5.61 39.78 -35.05
C ASN A 4 -5.82 38.26 -35.11
N PRO A 5 -6.51 37.69 -36.14
CA PRO A 5 -6.85 36.27 -36.18
C PRO A 5 -5.64 35.38 -36.18
N SER A 6 -4.49 35.90 -36.62
CA SER A 6 -3.20 35.17 -36.58
C SER A 6 -2.62 35.10 -35.16
N ALA A 7 -2.82 36.11 -34.33
CA ALA A 7 -2.38 36.09 -32.93
C ALA A 7 -3.25 35.14 -32.09
N ALA A 8 -4.55 35.15 -32.28
CA ALA A 8 -5.46 34.22 -31.60
C ALA A 8 -5.16 32.74 -31.93
N ARG A 9 -4.80 32.45 -33.18
CA ARG A 9 -4.41 31.09 -33.59
C ARG A 9 -3.09 30.65 -32.96
N LYS A 10 -2.10 31.53 -32.85
CA LYS A 10 -0.81 31.27 -32.19
C LYS A 10 -0.99 31.00 -30.71
N VAL A 11 -1.82 31.79 -30.03
CA VAL A 11 -2.15 31.60 -28.61
C VAL A 11 -2.90 30.30 -28.39
N GLY A 12 -3.84 29.94 -29.25
CA GLY A 12 -4.57 28.69 -29.16
C GLY A 12 -3.67 27.46 -29.32
N ILE A 13 -2.73 27.49 -30.29
CA ILE A 13 -1.75 26.43 -30.49
C ILE A 13 -0.81 26.32 -29.26
N LEU A 14 -0.34 27.45 -28.73
CA LEU A 14 0.50 27.45 -27.54
C LEU A 14 -0.20 26.83 -26.34
N LEU A 15 -1.48 27.12 -26.16
CA LEU A 15 -2.29 26.61 -25.07
C LEU A 15 -2.50 25.09 -25.20
N LEU A 16 -2.74 24.60 -26.40
CA LEU A 16 -2.86 23.16 -26.68
C LEU A 16 -1.54 22.42 -26.43
N VAL A 17 -0.42 22.99 -26.86
CA VAL A 17 0.92 22.41 -26.61
C VAL A 17 1.21 22.37 -25.10
N ALA A 18 0.94 23.45 -24.38
CA ALA A 18 1.14 23.49 -22.92
C ALA A 18 0.28 22.45 -22.21
N LEU A 19 -0.98 22.28 -22.63
CA LEU A 19 -1.88 21.27 -22.09
C LEU A 19 -1.38 19.85 -22.36
N ALA A 20 -0.92 19.59 -23.59
CA ALA A 20 -0.37 18.30 -23.98
C ALA A 20 0.90 17.92 -23.20
N VAL A 21 1.79 18.90 -23.01
CA VAL A 21 3.00 18.73 -22.18
C VAL A 21 2.64 18.48 -20.72
N GLY A 22 1.68 19.20 -20.18
CA GLY A 22 1.18 19.00 -18.82
C GLY A 22 0.60 17.61 -18.61
N MET A 23 -0.24 17.14 -19.54
CA MET A 23 -0.77 15.76 -19.50
C MET A 23 0.33 14.70 -19.60
N ALA A 24 1.29 14.89 -20.50
CA ALA A 24 2.41 13.97 -20.64
C ALA A 24 3.25 13.91 -19.35
N ALA A 25 3.51 15.05 -18.71
CA ALA A 25 4.22 15.09 -17.44
C ALA A 25 3.48 14.34 -16.31
N ILE A 26 2.16 14.52 -16.21
CA ILE A 26 1.32 13.80 -15.24
C ILE A 26 1.37 12.29 -15.53
N PHE A 27 1.31 11.89 -16.80
CA PHE A 27 1.36 10.49 -17.19
C PHE A 27 2.70 9.84 -16.86
N LEU A 28 3.82 10.53 -17.14
CA LEU A 28 5.16 10.04 -16.81
C LEU A 28 5.39 9.90 -15.29
N VAL A 29 4.87 10.82 -14.51
CA VAL A 29 4.97 10.76 -13.03
C VAL A 29 4.08 9.66 -12.48
N GLY A 30 2.89 9.45 -13.06
CA GLY A 30 1.96 8.38 -12.68
C GLY A 30 2.53 6.98 -12.91
N GLU A 31 3.25 6.77 -14.01
CA GLU A 31 3.85 5.49 -14.35
C GLU A 31 4.94 5.05 -13.36
N ARG A 32 5.70 5.99 -12.81
CA ARG A 32 6.74 5.71 -11.81
C ARG A 32 6.19 5.26 -10.44
N ARG A 33 4.92 5.49 -10.15
CA ARG A 33 4.28 5.12 -8.88
C ARG A 33 3.58 3.77 -8.90
N ASN A 34 3.77 2.95 -9.95
CA ASN A 34 3.10 1.65 -10.08
C ASN A 34 1.57 1.71 -9.84
N LEU A 35 0.93 2.82 -10.24
CA LEU A 35 -0.51 3.00 -10.06
C LEU A 35 -1.35 1.97 -10.83
N PHE A 36 -0.75 1.34 -11.84
CA PHE A 36 -1.38 0.30 -12.66
C PHE A 36 -0.94 -1.13 -12.31
N SER A 37 -0.09 -1.30 -11.29
CA SER A 37 0.25 -2.64 -10.80
C SER A 37 -0.99 -3.31 -10.23
N ARG A 38 -1.26 -4.55 -10.63
CA ARG A 38 -2.27 -5.36 -9.94
C ARG A 38 -1.89 -5.47 -8.49
N LYS A 39 -2.86 -5.30 -7.61
CA LYS A 39 -2.70 -5.39 -6.17
C LYS A 39 -3.65 -6.43 -5.64
N HIS A 40 -3.19 -7.19 -4.66
CA HIS A 40 -3.99 -8.17 -3.94
C HIS A 40 -4.24 -7.66 -2.53
N ASP A 41 -5.45 -7.81 -2.06
CA ASP A 41 -5.83 -7.46 -0.69
C ASP A 41 -5.71 -8.72 0.19
N TYR A 42 -5.09 -8.58 1.36
CA TYR A 42 -4.99 -9.61 2.39
C TYR A 42 -5.49 -9.04 3.72
N TYR A 43 -5.87 -9.92 4.60
CA TYR A 43 -6.36 -9.55 5.93
C TYR A 43 -5.39 -9.98 7.01
N ILE A 44 -5.23 -9.12 8.01
CA ILE A 44 -4.41 -9.39 9.20
C ILE A 44 -5.28 -9.06 10.40
N ARG A 45 -5.28 -9.94 11.40
CA ARG A 45 -6.01 -9.72 12.65
C ARG A 45 -5.03 -9.49 13.78
N LEU A 46 -5.19 -8.37 14.47
CA LEU A 46 -4.32 -7.95 15.57
C LEU A 46 -5.17 -7.55 16.77
N ASP A 47 -4.63 -7.75 17.97
CA ASP A 47 -5.26 -7.32 19.21
C ASP A 47 -5.10 -5.83 19.46
N SER A 48 -4.09 -5.21 18.87
CA SER A 48 -3.80 -3.78 18.97
C SER A 48 -3.10 -3.26 17.72
N VAL A 49 -3.46 -2.07 17.32
CA VAL A 49 -2.89 -1.39 16.13
C VAL A 49 -2.21 -0.07 16.47
N SER A 50 -1.72 0.06 17.70
CA SER A 50 -1.11 1.31 18.20
C SER A 50 -0.22 1.99 17.17
N GLY A 51 -0.65 3.15 16.66
CA GLY A 51 0.12 3.98 15.73
C GLY A 51 0.07 3.56 14.26
N LEU A 52 -0.67 2.51 13.89
CA LEU A 52 -0.95 2.20 12.49
C LEU A 52 -2.12 3.03 11.97
N GLN A 53 -2.02 3.44 10.73
CA GLN A 53 -3.04 4.21 10.03
C GLN A 53 -3.25 3.66 8.61
N PRO A 54 -4.40 3.89 7.98
CA PRO A 54 -4.55 3.70 6.54
C PRO A 54 -3.46 4.48 5.80
N GLY A 55 -2.79 3.81 4.85
CA GLY A 55 -1.62 4.37 4.16
C GLY A 55 -0.26 4.03 4.78
N SER A 56 -0.21 3.49 6.00
CA SER A 56 1.04 2.99 6.59
C SER A 56 1.69 1.93 5.70
N ASN A 57 3.02 1.91 5.65
CA ASN A 57 3.78 1.00 4.81
C ASN A 57 3.62 -0.47 5.22
N VAL A 58 3.63 -1.34 4.23
CA VAL A 58 3.76 -2.80 4.41
C VAL A 58 5.05 -3.24 3.74
N GLN A 59 5.87 -3.95 4.48
CA GLN A 59 7.14 -4.50 4.01
C GLN A 59 7.12 -6.03 4.05
N LEU A 60 7.81 -6.64 3.10
CA LEU A 60 8.06 -8.08 3.04
C LEU A 60 9.58 -8.28 3.17
N ASP A 61 10.02 -8.86 4.27
CA ASP A 61 11.45 -9.03 4.58
C ASP A 61 12.27 -7.74 4.43
N GLY A 62 11.70 -6.59 4.83
CA GLY A 62 12.35 -5.28 4.73
C GLY A 62 12.17 -4.55 3.40
N VAL A 63 11.50 -5.14 2.42
CA VAL A 63 11.21 -4.52 1.12
C VAL A 63 9.78 -3.96 1.12
N GLY A 64 9.62 -2.70 0.75
CA GLY A 64 8.29 -2.09 0.60
C GLY A 64 7.49 -2.77 -0.51
N VAL A 65 6.34 -3.35 -0.17
CA VAL A 65 5.51 -4.14 -1.09
C VAL A 65 4.08 -3.62 -1.21
N GLY A 66 3.68 -2.71 -0.32
CA GLY A 66 2.32 -2.20 -0.32
C GLY A 66 2.03 -1.25 0.83
N SER A 67 0.76 -1.12 1.15
CA SER A 67 0.28 -0.24 2.21
C SER A 67 -1.00 -0.78 2.85
N ILE A 68 -1.33 -0.25 4.02
CA ILE A 68 -2.60 -0.52 4.69
C ILE A 68 -3.73 0.18 3.91
N ALA A 69 -4.71 -0.59 3.48
CA ALA A 69 -5.88 -0.06 2.77
C ALA A 69 -6.97 0.42 3.73
N ALA A 70 -7.25 -0.35 4.79
CA ALA A 70 -8.25 -0.03 5.80
C ALA A 70 -7.92 -0.72 7.13
N ILE A 71 -8.44 -0.15 8.20
CA ILE A 71 -8.39 -0.72 9.56
C ILE A 71 -9.81 -0.72 10.07
N ASP A 72 -10.34 -1.90 10.35
CA ASP A 72 -11.73 -2.10 10.78
C ASP A 72 -11.76 -2.75 12.17
N LEU A 73 -12.51 -2.17 13.08
CA LEU A 73 -12.82 -2.82 14.35
C LEU A 73 -13.84 -3.93 14.11
N SER A 74 -13.63 -5.09 14.71
CA SER A 74 -14.62 -6.15 14.70
C SER A 74 -15.93 -5.67 15.34
N GLU A 75 -17.05 -5.85 14.67
CA GLU A 75 -18.37 -5.56 15.24
C GLU A 75 -18.74 -6.50 16.40
N ASP A 76 -18.06 -7.64 16.49
CA ASP A 76 -18.26 -8.60 17.57
C ASP A 76 -17.40 -8.22 18.79
N MET A 77 -18.06 -7.68 19.83
CA MET A 77 -17.43 -7.28 21.07
C MET A 77 -16.77 -8.45 21.85
N GLN A 78 -17.05 -9.70 21.46
CA GLN A 78 -16.43 -10.87 22.09
C GLN A 78 -15.08 -11.22 21.44
N GLN A 79 -14.84 -10.74 20.24
CA GLN A 79 -13.56 -10.87 19.56
C GLN A 79 -12.87 -9.50 19.53
N ASN A 80 -12.02 -9.26 20.51
CA ASN A 80 -11.24 -8.02 20.65
C ASN A 80 -10.15 -7.91 19.58
N GLN A 81 -10.49 -8.26 18.31
CA GLN A 81 -9.55 -8.28 17.21
C GLN A 81 -9.85 -7.16 16.21
N ILE A 82 -8.79 -6.50 15.79
CA ILE A 82 -8.84 -5.44 14.79
C ILE A 82 -8.43 -6.05 13.46
N GLY A 83 -9.31 -5.97 12.46
CA GLY A 83 -9.05 -6.39 11.10
C GLY A 83 -8.29 -5.31 10.34
N ILE A 84 -7.15 -5.67 9.77
CA ILE A 84 -6.37 -4.78 8.91
C ILE A 84 -6.40 -5.35 7.50
N ARG A 85 -6.86 -4.56 6.55
CA ARG A 85 -6.77 -4.89 5.14
C ARG A 85 -5.50 -4.26 4.57
N VAL A 86 -4.58 -5.11 4.15
CA VAL A 86 -3.34 -4.69 3.49
C VAL A 86 -3.45 -4.91 1.99
N ARG A 87 -2.94 -3.98 1.23
CA ARG A 87 -2.90 -4.03 -0.23
C ARG A 87 -1.46 -4.19 -0.67
N ILE A 88 -1.16 -5.31 -1.31
CA ILE A 88 0.18 -5.72 -1.69
C ILE A 88 0.25 -5.88 -3.22
N GLU A 89 1.36 -5.45 -3.82
CA GLU A 89 1.57 -5.64 -5.25
C GLU A 89 1.58 -7.13 -5.62
N ALA A 90 0.83 -7.49 -6.65
CA ALA A 90 0.62 -8.87 -7.09
C ALA A 90 1.92 -9.64 -7.37
N ARG A 91 2.97 -8.94 -7.80
CA ARG A 91 4.29 -9.55 -8.06
C ARG A 91 4.94 -10.21 -6.83
N TYR A 92 4.51 -9.81 -5.62
CA TYR A 92 5.01 -10.37 -4.36
C TYR A 92 4.07 -11.43 -3.77
N ALA A 93 2.89 -11.65 -4.35
CA ALA A 93 1.87 -12.57 -3.85
C ALA A 93 2.39 -14.00 -3.65
N ALA A 94 3.24 -14.49 -4.55
CA ALA A 94 3.83 -15.83 -4.47
C ALA A 94 4.73 -16.04 -3.24
N ARG A 95 5.17 -14.97 -2.59
CA ARG A 95 5.98 -15.03 -1.36
C ARG A 95 5.15 -15.03 -0.08
N ILE A 96 3.87 -14.70 -0.19
CA ILE A 96 2.94 -14.69 0.95
C ILE A 96 2.27 -16.05 1.01
N ARG A 97 2.64 -16.83 2.02
CA ARG A 97 2.23 -18.21 2.19
C ARG A 97 1.60 -18.43 3.57
N GLU A 98 1.00 -19.59 3.77
CA GLU A 98 0.31 -19.90 5.03
C GLU A 98 1.20 -19.79 6.28
N ASP A 99 2.52 -19.94 6.13
CA ASP A 99 3.50 -19.78 7.19
C ASP A 99 4.09 -18.35 7.28
N SER A 100 3.62 -17.42 6.46
CA SER A 100 3.97 -16.00 6.58
C SER A 100 3.38 -15.39 7.84
N MET A 101 4.17 -14.55 8.52
CA MET A 101 3.78 -13.89 9.77
C MET A 101 3.90 -12.38 9.65
N ALA A 102 2.85 -11.69 10.06
CA ALA A 102 2.81 -10.24 10.14
C ALA A 102 3.18 -9.76 11.54
N ARG A 103 3.95 -8.68 11.62
CA ARG A 103 4.36 -8.01 12.86
C ARG A 103 4.27 -6.51 12.68
N ILE A 104 3.98 -5.80 13.78
CA ILE A 104 4.10 -4.34 13.81
C ILE A 104 5.53 -3.98 14.19
N ARG A 105 6.13 -3.10 13.42
CA ARG A 105 7.46 -2.55 13.67
C ARG A 105 7.44 -1.02 13.66
N THR A 106 8.46 -0.42 14.25
CA THR A 106 8.67 1.02 14.23
C THR A 106 9.88 1.36 13.40
N LEU A 107 9.76 2.35 12.53
CA LEU A 107 10.85 2.82 11.70
C LEU A 107 11.74 3.77 12.51
N GLY A 108 12.88 3.29 13.01
CA GLY A 108 13.78 4.05 13.88
C GLY A 108 13.25 4.25 15.29
N LEU A 109 13.85 5.19 16.04
CA LEU A 109 13.53 5.44 17.47
C LEU A 109 12.23 6.24 17.68
N LEU A 110 11.83 7.05 16.73
CA LEU A 110 10.66 7.94 16.79
C LEU A 110 9.82 7.88 15.50
N GLY A 111 10.02 6.82 14.71
CA GLY A 111 9.41 6.70 13.40
C GLY A 111 8.00 6.17 13.39
N ASP A 112 7.40 6.25 12.22
CA ASP A 112 6.07 5.73 11.96
C ASP A 112 6.04 4.20 12.12
N LYS A 113 4.90 3.69 12.52
CA LYS A 113 4.65 2.26 12.59
C LYS A 113 4.35 1.70 11.19
N TYR A 114 4.84 0.51 10.94
CA TYR A 114 4.60 -0.22 9.70
C TYR A 114 4.36 -1.71 9.98
N ILE A 115 3.82 -2.41 9.00
CA ILE A 115 3.66 -3.86 9.08
C ILE A 115 4.81 -4.52 8.34
N GLU A 116 5.50 -5.43 9.01
CA GLU A 116 6.48 -6.33 8.40
C GLU A 116 5.87 -7.72 8.26
N ILE A 117 5.92 -8.26 7.06
CA ILE A 117 5.50 -9.62 6.75
C ILE A 117 6.76 -10.43 6.42
N SER A 118 6.88 -11.63 6.97
CA SER A 118 7.92 -12.57 6.58
C SER A 118 7.51 -13.36 5.34
N SER A 119 8.43 -13.58 4.41
CA SER A 119 8.20 -14.52 3.32
C SER A 119 7.92 -15.92 3.86
N GLY A 120 6.97 -16.59 3.24
CA GLY A 120 6.67 -17.97 3.54
C GLY A 120 7.66 -18.94 2.90
N SER A 121 7.67 -20.16 3.39
CA SER A 121 8.49 -21.25 2.88
C SER A 121 7.83 -21.91 1.66
N PRO A 122 8.60 -22.39 0.66
CA PRO A 122 8.06 -23.10 -0.50
C PRO A 122 7.26 -24.36 -0.17
N LYS A 123 7.37 -24.85 1.05
CA LYS A 123 6.65 -26.05 1.54
C LYS A 123 5.17 -25.78 1.81
N PHE A 124 4.80 -24.52 2.02
CA PHE A 124 3.42 -24.13 2.32
C PHE A 124 2.77 -23.51 1.09
N PRO A 125 1.44 -23.69 0.91
CA PRO A 125 0.72 -23.08 -0.19
C PRO A 125 0.67 -21.56 -0.07
N GLU A 126 0.48 -20.89 -1.20
CA GLU A 126 0.27 -19.44 -1.26
C GLU A 126 -1.10 -19.07 -0.68
N ILE A 127 -1.14 -17.98 0.07
CA ILE A 127 -2.41 -17.41 0.52
C ILE A 127 -3.11 -16.79 -0.67
N GLN A 128 -4.36 -17.18 -0.89
CA GLN A 128 -5.19 -16.60 -1.94
C GLN A 128 -5.52 -15.14 -1.63
N GLU A 129 -5.81 -14.37 -2.66
CA GLU A 129 -6.34 -13.01 -2.51
C GLU A 129 -7.56 -13.02 -1.59
N GLY A 130 -7.59 -12.10 -0.62
CA GLY A 130 -8.62 -12.04 0.41
C GLY A 130 -8.39 -12.99 1.60
N GLY A 131 -7.29 -13.75 1.60
CA GLY A 131 -6.95 -14.65 2.71
C GLY A 131 -6.32 -13.92 3.91
N ASP A 132 -6.28 -14.62 5.03
CA ASP A 132 -5.72 -14.11 6.28
C ASP A 132 -4.22 -14.45 6.39
N ILE A 133 -3.41 -13.47 6.75
CA ILE A 133 -1.99 -13.65 7.09
C ILE A 133 -1.89 -13.83 8.61
N GLY A 134 -1.15 -14.85 9.04
CA GLY A 134 -0.90 -15.11 10.45
C GLY A 134 -0.16 -13.95 11.13
N THR A 135 -0.36 -13.79 12.42
CA THR A 135 0.32 -12.78 13.23
C THR A 135 1.27 -13.44 14.22
N ALA A 136 2.48 -12.94 14.32
CA ALA A 136 3.37 -13.34 15.39
C ALA A 136 2.94 -12.64 16.70
N PRO A 137 2.98 -13.32 17.85
CA PRO A 137 2.69 -12.69 19.12
C PRO A 137 3.61 -11.48 19.30
N THR A 138 3.01 -10.35 19.65
CA THR A 138 3.75 -9.14 20.00
C THR A 138 4.49 -9.45 21.31
N THR A 139 5.75 -9.81 21.21
CA THR A 139 6.61 -9.83 22.37
C THR A 139 6.99 -8.37 22.62
N ASP A 140 6.14 -7.63 23.29
CA ASP A 140 6.56 -6.44 24.00
C ASP A 140 7.54 -6.92 25.06
N VAL A 141 8.81 -6.93 24.70
CA VAL A 141 9.88 -6.99 25.67
C VAL A 141 9.97 -5.59 26.26
N ASP A 142 9.02 -5.31 27.15
CA ASP A 142 9.15 -4.23 28.09
C ASP A 142 10.23 -4.64 29.10
N ARG A 143 11.43 -4.12 28.89
CA ARG A 143 12.48 -4.03 29.91
C ARG A 143 13.37 -2.85 29.63
#